data_d9391308af54ac70861fdc606c80d59c
#
_entry.id   d9391308af54ac70861fdc606c80d59c
#
_cell.length_a   1.000
_cell.length_b   1.000
_cell.length_c   1.000
_cell.angle_alpha   90.00
_cell.angle_beta   90.00
_cell.angle_gamma   90.00
#
_symmetry.space_group_name_H-M   'P 1'
#
loop_
_entity.id
_entity.type
_entity.pdbx_description
1 polymer ?
#
loop_
_entity_poly.entity_id
_entity_poly.type
_entity_poly.pdbx_seq_one_letter_code
_entity_poly.pdbx_strand_id
1 'polypeptide(L)'
;NISHFGGQFGWFYGIAYLPLSEVFAIEFTLPVWTAVLATLILKEQMTLSRFSAVALGIAGMLVILRPGMGVLNTISLFVLASALCFGLSHTLTRRIVWFDHPITILFYMTLIQLPIGFVLCLNNWAFVSFSMWPWLIVVGITALTAHYCMARAFAIADATVVVPMDFLRLPLI
;
A
#
# COMPACT_ATOMS: atom_id res chain seq x y z
N ASN A 1 -4.48 5.79 9.72
CA ASN A 1 -5.63 5.93 8.81
C ASN A 1 -5.44 7.07 7.79
N ILE A 2 -5.07 8.29 8.22
CA ILE A 2 -4.81 9.42 7.31
C ILE A 2 -3.65 9.11 6.36
N SER A 3 -2.56 8.53 6.88
CA SER A 3 -1.43 8.10 6.05
C SER A 3 -1.84 7.08 4.99
N HIS A 4 -2.67 6.08 5.36
CA HIS A 4 -3.20 5.11 4.40
C HIS A 4 -4.04 5.78 3.31
N PHE A 5 -4.92 6.71 3.69
CA PHE A 5 -5.73 7.46 2.73
C PHE A 5 -4.86 8.30 1.78
N GLY A 6 -3.82 8.97 2.30
CA GLY A 6 -2.85 9.71 1.47
C GLY A 6 -2.12 8.81 0.48
N GLY A 7 -1.72 7.61 0.92
CA GLY A 7 -1.16 6.58 0.05
C GLY A 7 -2.12 6.17 -1.06
N GLN A 8 -3.36 5.88 -0.70
CA GLN A 8 -4.40 5.48 -1.63
C GLN A 8 -4.73 6.57 -2.66
N PHE A 9 -4.87 7.81 -2.19
CA PHE A 9 -5.13 8.96 -3.06
C PHE A 9 -4.01 9.18 -4.08
N GLY A 10 -2.75 9.21 -3.64
CA GLY A 10 -1.60 9.38 -4.54
C GLY A 10 -1.42 8.22 -5.51
N TRP A 11 -1.76 6.99 -5.10
CA TRP A 11 -1.73 5.82 -5.96
C TRP A 11 -2.81 5.89 -7.06
N PHE A 12 -4.06 6.21 -6.71
CA PHE A 12 -5.13 6.41 -7.70
C PHE A 12 -4.84 7.59 -8.62
N TYR A 13 -4.26 8.66 -8.11
CA TYR A 13 -3.79 9.76 -8.94
C TYR A 13 -2.72 9.30 -9.93
N GLY A 14 -1.77 8.48 -9.47
CA GLY A 14 -0.74 7.90 -10.32
C GLY A 14 -1.30 7.09 -11.48
N ILE A 15 -2.21 6.15 -11.25
CA ILE A 15 -2.80 5.32 -12.32
C ILE A 15 -3.69 6.10 -13.29
N ALA A 16 -4.16 7.29 -12.93
CA ALA A 16 -4.89 8.15 -13.84
C ALA A 16 -3.99 8.83 -14.89
N TYR A 17 -2.70 8.95 -14.63
CA TYR A 17 -1.78 9.73 -15.47
C TYR A 17 -0.53 8.99 -15.93
N LEU A 18 -0.19 7.85 -15.31
CA LEU A 18 0.99 7.06 -15.63
C LEU A 18 0.60 5.66 -16.13
N PRO A 19 1.43 5.02 -16.95
CA PRO A 19 1.30 3.59 -17.24
C PRO A 19 1.29 2.77 -15.96
N LEU A 20 0.43 1.77 -15.88
CA LEU A 20 0.27 0.95 -14.70
C LEU A 20 1.58 0.27 -14.24
N SER A 21 2.42 -0.14 -15.20
CA SER A 21 3.75 -0.71 -14.95
C SER A 21 4.69 0.26 -14.20
N GLU A 22 4.61 1.57 -14.49
CA GLU A 22 5.42 2.58 -13.81
C GLU A 22 4.91 2.82 -12.38
N VAL A 23 3.58 2.87 -12.20
CA VAL A 23 2.96 3.02 -10.88
C VAL A 23 3.35 1.85 -9.98
N PHE A 24 3.24 0.61 -10.49
CA PHE A 24 3.66 -0.57 -9.74
C PHE A 24 5.16 -0.58 -9.44
N ALA A 25 6.00 -0.19 -10.40
CA ALA A 25 7.45 -0.13 -10.17
C ALA A 25 7.79 0.81 -8.99
N ILE A 26 7.12 1.95 -8.90
CA ILE A 26 7.32 2.90 -7.79
C ILE A 26 6.68 2.36 -6.51
N GLU A 27 5.48 1.78 -6.58
CA GLU A 27 4.81 1.19 -5.42
C GLU A 27 5.65 0.06 -4.79
N PHE A 28 6.33 -0.76 -5.58
CA PHE A 28 7.22 -1.80 -5.06
C PHE A 28 8.45 -1.27 -4.31
N THR A 29 8.66 0.04 -4.21
CA THR A 29 9.60 0.63 -3.24
C THR A 29 9.03 0.61 -1.81
N LEU A 30 7.73 0.35 -1.62
CA LEU A 30 7.04 0.29 -0.32
C LEU A 30 7.74 -0.62 0.71
N PRO A 31 8.22 -1.83 0.38
CA PRO A 31 8.95 -2.65 1.34
C PRO A 31 10.21 -2.00 1.89
N VAL A 32 10.90 -1.17 1.09
CA VAL A 32 12.06 -0.40 1.55
C VAL A 32 11.64 0.63 2.60
N TRP A 33 10.59 1.41 2.31
CA TRP A 33 10.07 2.42 3.22
C TRP A 33 9.57 1.78 4.53
N THR A 34 8.84 0.67 4.43
CA THR A 34 8.39 -0.06 5.61
C THR A 34 9.56 -0.60 6.43
N ALA A 35 10.59 -1.15 5.79
CA ALA A 35 11.77 -1.65 6.47
C ALA A 35 12.50 -0.54 7.24
N VAL A 36 12.69 0.62 6.62
CA VAL A 36 13.31 1.79 7.26
C VAL A 36 12.44 2.27 8.44
N LEU A 37 11.15 2.48 8.21
CA LEU A 37 10.24 3.00 9.24
C LEU A 37 10.03 2.01 10.39
N ALA A 38 9.92 0.70 10.11
CA ALA A 38 9.81 -0.32 11.15
C ALA A 38 11.07 -0.41 12.01
N THR A 39 12.25 -0.28 11.41
CA THR A 39 13.50 -0.22 12.16
C THR A 39 13.57 1.03 13.05
N LEU A 40 13.16 2.19 12.54
CA LEU A 40 13.22 3.45 13.29
C LEU A 40 12.12 3.56 14.36
N ILE A 41 10.89 3.18 14.04
CA ILE A 41 9.71 3.41 14.90
C ILE A 41 9.46 2.23 15.83
N LEU A 42 9.58 0.99 15.33
CA LEU A 42 9.29 -0.24 16.08
C LEU A 42 10.55 -0.86 16.65
N LYS A 43 11.74 -0.38 16.27
CA LYS A 43 13.04 -0.95 16.63
C LYS A 43 13.18 -2.42 16.19
N GLU A 44 12.50 -2.80 15.08
CA GLU A 44 12.67 -4.11 14.48
C GLU A 44 14.09 -4.28 13.96
N GLN A 45 14.66 -5.47 14.15
CA GLN A 45 16.03 -5.75 13.69
C GLN A 45 16.06 -6.04 12.18
N MET A 46 16.85 -5.26 11.44
CA MET A 46 17.12 -5.53 10.03
C MET A 46 18.24 -6.57 9.91
N THR A 47 17.84 -7.84 9.83
CA THR A 47 18.79 -8.94 9.60
C THR A 47 19.26 -8.99 8.14
N LEU A 48 20.40 -9.63 7.89
CA LEU A 48 20.91 -9.81 6.52
C LEU A 48 19.88 -10.52 5.61
N SER A 49 19.16 -11.51 6.15
CA SER A 49 18.09 -12.21 5.42
C SER A 49 16.95 -11.28 5.02
N ARG A 50 16.51 -10.37 5.89
CA ARG A 50 15.45 -9.38 5.60
C ARG A 50 15.92 -8.35 4.57
N PHE A 51 17.16 -7.88 4.72
CA PHE A 51 17.79 -6.99 3.75
C PHE A 51 17.89 -7.64 2.36
N SER A 52 18.38 -8.90 2.31
CA SER A 52 18.48 -9.62 1.03
C SER A 52 17.13 -9.88 0.39
N ALA A 53 16.07 -10.16 1.17
CA ALA A 53 14.72 -10.32 0.65
C ALA A 53 14.21 -9.04 -0.04
N VAL A 54 14.40 -7.87 0.58
CA VAL A 54 14.06 -6.58 -0.01
C VAL A 54 14.88 -6.29 -1.26
N ALA A 55 16.20 -6.50 -1.21
CA ALA A 55 17.11 -6.26 -2.33
C ALA A 55 16.79 -7.16 -3.54
N LEU A 56 16.54 -8.45 -3.31
CA LEU A 56 16.14 -9.40 -4.36
C LEU A 56 14.76 -9.06 -4.93
N GLY A 57 13.81 -8.64 -4.07
CA GLY A 57 12.50 -8.20 -4.52
C GLY A 57 12.57 -6.98 -5.43
N ILE A 58 13.36 -5.97 -5.07
CA ILE A 58 13.63 -4.79 -5.91
C ILE A 58 14.30 -5.19 -7.23
N ALA A 59 15.32 -6.06 -7.18
CA ALA A 59 15.97 -6.55 -8.40
C ALA A 59 14.97 -7.29 -9.32
N GLY A 60 14.11 -8.16 -8.75
CA GLY A 60 13.05 -8.85 -9.49
C GLY A 60 12.04 -7.87 -10.11
N MET A 61 11.63 -6.84 -9.37
CA MET A 61 10.75 -5.78 -9.86
C MET A 61 11.37 -5.06 -11.07
N LEU A 62 12.64 -4.65 -10.99
CA LEU A 62 13.33 -3.98 -12.08
C LEU A 62 13.43 -4.85 -13.35
N VAL A 63 13.62 -6.16 -13.19
CA VAL A 63 13.67 -7.11 -14.30
C VAL A 63 12.31 -7.29 -14.97
N ILE A 64 11.23 -7.41 -14.17
CA ILE A 64 9.88 -7.69 -14.66
C ILE A 64 9.23 -6.45 -15.25
N LEU A 65 9.20 -5.35 -14.49
CA LEU A 65 8.47 -4.15 -14.86
C LEU A 65 9.27 -3.24 -15.83
N ARG A 66 10.59 -3.34 -15.86
CA ARG A 66 11.48 -2.58 -16.75
C ARG A 66 11.08 -1.11 -16.85
N PRO A 67 11.01 -0.37 -15.72
CA PRO A 67 10.56 1.01 -15.73
C PRO A 67 11.41 1.83 -16.71
N GLY A 68 10.76 2.61 -17.59
CA GLY A 68 11.44 3.42 -18.59
C GLY A 68 12.17 4.61 -17.97
N MET A 69 13.05 5.27 -18.77
CA MET A 69 13.80 6.45 -18.33
C MET A 69 12.91 7.67 -18.04
N GLY A 70 11.63 7.66 -18.44
CA GLY A 70 10.66 8.73 -18.20
C GLY A 70 9.96 8.69 -16.82
N VAL A 71 10.33 7.73 -15.95
CA VAL A 71 9.71 7.55 -14.63
C VAL A 71 9.89 8.75 -13.69
N LEU A 72 10.88 9.62 -13.93
CA LEU A 72 11.15 10.78 -13.08
C LEU A 72 10.37 12.00 -13.57
N ASN A 73 9.08 12.05 -13.27
CA ASN A 73 8.22 13.22 -13.47
C ASN A 73 7.52 13.61 -12.17
N THR A 74 6.83 14.75 -12.16
CA THR A 74 6.14 15.25 -10.97
C THR A 74 5.10 14.25 -10.44
N ILE A 75 4.42 13.52 -11.34
CA ILE A 75 3.39 12.56 -10.95
C ILE A 75 4.04 11.35 -10.25
N SER A 76 5.20 10.90 -10.73
CA SER A 76 5.97 9.82 -10.10
C SER A 76 6.38 10.15 -8.66
N LEU A 77 6.65 11.44 -8.36
CA LEU A 77 6.91 11.88 -6.99
C LEU A 77 5.68 11.74 -6.08
N PHE A 78 4.48 11.98 -6.61
CA PHE A 78 3.25 11.70 -5.85
C PHE A 78 3.08 10.20 -5.57
N VAL A 79 3.37 9.33 -6.54
CA VAL A 79 3.32 7.88 -6.34
C VAL A 79 4.38 7.42 -5.35
N LEU A 80 5.58 8.01 -5.38
CA LEU A 80 6.63 7.73 -4.41
C LEU A 80 6.24 8.17 -2.99
N ALA A 81 5.63 9.35 -2.85
CA ALA A 81 5.07 9.81 -1.60
C ALA A 81 3.94 8.88 -1.10
N SER A 82 3.14 8.35 -2.04
CA SER A 82 2.13 7.33 -1.76
C SER A 82 2.74 6.06 -1.18
N ALA A 83 3.82 5.53 -1.77
CA ALA A 83 4.53 4.36 -1.26
C ALA A 83 5.09 4.60 0.15
N LEU A 84 5.63 5.79 0.43
CA LEU A 84 6.07 6.19 1.77
C LEU A 84 4.88 6.23 2.76
N CYS A 85 3.76 6.80 2.36
CA CYS A 85 2.54 6.87 3.17
C CYS A 85 1.98 5.49 3.50
N PHE A 86 2.00 4.55 2.55
CA PHE A 86 1.64 3.15 2.80
C PHE A 86 2.65 2.48 3.74
N GLY A 87 3.95 2.69 3.55
CA GLY A 87 4.99 2.16 4.44
C GLY A 87 4.80 2.62 5.89
N LEU A 88 4.48 3.91 6.09
CA LEU A 88 4.14 4.45 7.40
C LEU A 88 2.86 3.82 7.95
N SER A 89 1.83 3.66 7.11
CA SER A 89 0.58 3.02 7.52
C SER A 89 0.80 1.57 7.98
N HIS A 90 1.57 0.78 7.23
CA HIS A 90 1.88 -0.61 7.60
C HIS A 90 2.66 -0.69 8.91
N THR A 91 3.66 0.19 9.09
CA THR A 91 4.44 0.28 10.33
C THR A 91 3.55 0.62 11.53
N LEU A 92 2.67 1.61 11.38
CA LEU A 92 1.71 1.98 12.43
C LEU A 92 0.69 0.88 12.70
N THR A 93 0.19 0.20 11.66
CA THR A 93 -0.72 -0.94 11.82
C THR A 93 -0.04 -2.06 12.62
N ARG A 94 1.23 -2.41 12.31
CA ARG A 94 2.01 -3.37 13.08
C ARG A 94 2.10 -2.98 14.56
N ARG A 95 2.24 -1.69 14.87
CA ARG A 95 2.25 -1.21 16.25
C ARG A 95 0.90 -1.35 16.94
N ILE A 96 -0.18 -1.05 16.22
CA ILE A 96 -1.54 -1.00 16.79
C ILE A 96 -2.10 -2.41 17.03
N VAL A 97 -1.78 -3.40 16.19
CA VAL A 97 -2.27 -4.78 16.35
C VAL A 97 -1.84 -5.46 17.64
N TRP A 98 -0.91 -4.87 18.40
CA TRP A 98 -0.56 -5.35 19.74
C TRP A 98 -1.58 -4.95 20.81
N PHE A 99 -2.39 -3.92 20.53
CA PHE A 99 -3.36 -3.37 21.48
C PHE A 99 -4.79 -3.59 21.01
N ASP A 100 -5.03 -3.58 19.71
CA ASP A 100 -6.35 -3.64 19.12
C ASP A 100 -6.53 -4.85 18.21
N HIS A 101 -7.76 -5.39 18.20
CA HIS A 101 -8.09 -6.48 17.28
C HIS A 101 -8.11 -5.99 15.82
N PRO A 102 -7.63 -6.80 14.84
CA PRO A 102 -7.62 -6.41 13.43
C PRO A 102 -8.94 -5.86 12.88
N ILE A 103 -10.08 -6.41 13.30
CA ILE A 103 -11.40 -5.92 12.90
C ILE A 103 -11.62 -4.47 13.38
N THR A 104 -11.20 -4.14 14.60
CA THR A 104 -11.31 -2.78 15.15
C THR A 104 -10.49 -1.80 14.32
N ILE A 105 -9.28 -2.19 13.93
CA ILE A 105 -8.40 -1.37 13.08
C ILE A 105 -9.06 -1.09 11.73
N LEU A 106 -9.66 -2.11 11.10
CA LEU A 106 -10.38 -1.97 9.84
C LEU A 106 -11.63 -1.10 9.98
N PHE A 107 -12.37 -1.28 11.05
CA PHE A 107 -13.56 -0.46 11.32
C PHE A 107 -13.22 1.02 11.38
N TYR A 108 -12.22 1.40 12.17
CA TYR A 108 -11.77 2.80 12.24
C TYR A 108 -11.10 3.28 10.94
N MET A 109 -10.48 2.38 10.18
CA MET A 109 -9.94 2.72 8.87
C MET A 109 -11.06 3.15 7.91
N THR A 110 -12.12 2.34 7.79
CA THR A 110 -13.25 2.66 6.92
C THR A 110 -14.04 3.87 7.44
N LEU A 111 -14.29 3.95 8.74
CA LEU A 111 -15.03 5.05 9.36
C LEU A 111 -14.37 6.42 9.14
N ILE A 112 -13.04 6.49 9.17
CA ILE A 112 -12.30 7.74 8.96
C ILE A 112 -12.13 8.05 7.47
N GLN A 113 -11.88 7.05 6.64
CA GLN A 113 -11.60 7.27 5.21
C GLN A 113 -12.87 7.57 4.40
N LEU A 114 -14.01 7.00 4.79
CA LEU A 114 -15.28 7.21 4.09
C LEU A 114 -15.69 8.69 4.03
N PRO A 115 -15.76 9.45 5.15
CA PRO A 115 -16.11 10.88 5.06
C PRO A 115 -15.07 11.70 4.32
N ILE A 116 -13.77 11.39 4.43
CA ILE A 116 -12.71 12.10 3.72
C ILE A 116 -12.90 11.87 2.20
N GLY A 117 -13.06 10.63 1.77
CA GLY A 117 -13.30 10.29 0.37
C GLY A 117 -14.59 10.93 -0.16
N PHE A 118 -15.67 10.89 0.64
CA PHE A 118 -16.94 11.51 0.28
C PHE A 118 -16.80 13.02 0.02
N VAL A 119 -16.15 13.74 0.93
CA VAL A 119 -15.94 15.19 0.79
C VAL A 119 -15.12 15.52 -0.46
N LEU A 120 -14.07 14.74 -0.76
CA LEU A 120 -13.26 14.96 -1.96
C LEU A 120 -14.02 14.68 -3.27
N CYS A 121 -15.00 13.78 -3.23
CA CYS A 121 -15.82 13.47 -4.41
C CYS A 121 -16.95 14.49 -4.68
N LEU A 122 -17.30 15.35 -3.69
CA LEU A 122 -18.45 16.25 -3.83
C LEU A 122 -18.34 17.20 -5.04
N ASN A 123 -17.14 17.68 -5.35
CA ASN A 123 -16.95 18.64 -6.46
C ASN A 123 -17.01 17.98 -7.85
N ASN A 124 -16.76 16.68 -7.94
CA ASN A 124 -16.71 15.93 -9.21
C ASN A 124 -17.51 14.64 -9.10
N TRP A 125 -18.69 14.71 -8.49
CA TRP A 125 -19.53 13.54 -8.29
C TRP A 125 -20.01 12.97 -9.62
N ALA A 126 -19.61 11.75 -9.94
CA ALA A 126 -20.09 10.99 -11.07
C ALA A 126 -21.02 9.85 -10.61
N PHE A 127 -22.19 9.73 -11.24
CA PHE A 127 -23.08 8.61 -10.96
C PHE A 127 -22.48 7.33 -11.57
N VAL A 128 -22.30 6.33 -10.73
CA VAL A 128 -21.80 5.03 -11.14
C VAL A 128 -22.88 4.26 -11.87
N SER A 129 -22.60 3.79 -13.10
CA SER A 129 -23.52 2.94 -13.85
C SER A 129 -23.85 1.68 -13.07
N PHE A 130 -25.11 1.22 -13.16
CA PHE A 130 -25.57 0.04 -12.45
C PHE A 130 -24.77 -1.23 -12.80
N SER A 131 -24.26 -1.31 -14.04
CA SER A 131 -23.39 -2.41 -14.47
C SER A 131 -22.03 -2.50 -13.75
N MET A 132 -21.58 -1.41 -13.12
CA MET A 132 -20.32 -1.38 -12.37
C MET A 132 -20.47 -1.79 -10.90
N TRP A 133 -21.68 -1.83 -10.36
CA TRP A 133 -21.91 -2.18 -8.95
C TRP A 133 -21.35 -3.53 -8.55
N PRO A 134 -21.50 -4.62 -9.32
CA PRO A 134 -20.90 -5.91 -8.96
C PRO A 134 -19.39 -5.83 -8.79
N TRP A 135 -18.71 -5.10 -9.67
CA TRP A 135 -17.25 -4.92 -9.60
C TRP A 135 -16.82 -4.11 -8.40
N LEU A 136 -17.56 -3.06 -8.05
CA LEU A 136 -17.28 -2.27 -6.83
C LEU A 136 -17.45 -3.09 -5.57
N ILE A 137 -18.48 -3.96 -5.51
CA ILE A 137 -18.69 -4.86 -4.39
C ILE A 137 -17.54 -5.87 -4.27
N VAL A 138 -17.12 -6.47 -5.39
CA VAL A 138 -15.97 -7.40 -5.41
C VAL A 138 -14.71 -6.70 -4.92
N VAL A 139 -14.41 -5.50 -5.44
CA VAL A 139 -13.24 -4.71 -5.01
C VAL A 139 -13.33 -4.38 -3.51
N GLY A 140 -14.50 -3.98 -3.01
CA GLY A 140 -14.68 -3.69 -1.59
C GLY A 140 -14.43 -4.91 -0.70
N ILE A 141 -15.00 -6.06 -1.04
CA ILE A 141 -14.83 -7.31 -0.29
C ILE A 141 -13.36 -7.76 -0.32
N THR A 142 -12.73 -7.77 -1.49
CA THR A 142 -11.33 -8.20 -1.65
C THR A 142 -10.37 -7.26 -0.93
N ALA A 143 -10.59 -5.95 -0.99
CA ALA A 143 -9.80 -4.96 -0.27
C ALA A 143 -9.91 -5.13 1.25
N LEU A 144 -11.12 -5.26 1.80
CA LEU A 144 -11.32 -5.49 3.23
C LEU A 144 -10.68 -6.81 3.69
N THR A 145 -10.82 -7.88 2.89
CA THR A 145 -10.20 -9.18 3.18
C THR A 145 -8.67 -9.07 3.17
N ALA A 146 -8.08 -8.39 2.18
CA ALA A 146 -6.65 -8.17 2.09
C ALA A 146 -6.12 -7.39 3.30
N HIS A 147 -6.78 -6.31 3.68
CA HIS A 147 -6.39 -5.52 4.86
C HIS A 147 -6.54 -6.31 6.17
N TYR A 148 -7.59 -7.13 6.28
CA TYR A 148 -7.76 -8.02 7.43
C TYR A 148 -6.61 -9.04 7.52
N CYS A 149 -6.29 -9.73 6.42
CA CYS A 149 -5.19 -10.69 6.37
C CYS A 149 -3.85 -10.02 6.67
N MET A 150 -3.61 -8.82 6.13
CA MET A 150 -2.41 -8.04 6.40
C MET A 150 -2.31 -7.69 7.91
N ALA A 151 -3.38 -7.19 8.51
CA ALA A 151 -3.39 -6.88 9.94
C ALA A 151 -3.17 -8.13 10.79
N ARG A 152 -3.74 -9.28 10.40
CA ARG A 152 -3.49 -10.58 11.06
C ARG A 152 -2.03 -11.00 10.91
N ALA A 153 -1.43 -10.85 9.74
CA ALA A 153 -0.02 -11.15 9.53
C ALA A 153 0.88 -10.28 10.40
N PHE A 154 0.57 -8.98 10.51
CA PHE A 154 1.27 -8.07 11.42
C PHE A 154 1.09 -8.41 12.90
N ALA A 155 0.04 -9.11 13.29
CA ALA A 155 -0.13 -9.56 14.67
C ALA A 155 0.84 -10.70 15.04
N ILE A 156 1.28 -11.51 14.07
CA ILE A 156 2.10 -12.71 14.30
C ILE A 156 3.55 -12.58 13.82
N ALA A 157 3.87 -11.60 12.96
CA ALA A 157 5.20 -11.43 12.41
C ALA A 157 5.56 -9.94 12.25
N ASP A 158 6.87 -9.67 12.21
CA ASP A 158 7.40 -8.32 12.04
C ASP A 158 7.06 -7.73 10.67
N ALA A 159 6.88 -6.41 10.61
CA ALA A 159 6.59 -5.71 9.36
C ALA A 159 7.71 -5.91 8.32
N THR A 160 8.96 -5.96 8.78
CA THR A 160 10.15 -6.24 7.95
C THR A 160 10.18 -7.66 7.36
N VAL A 161 9.30 -8.56 7.80
CA VAL A 161 9.11 -9.92 7.24
C VAL A 161 7.88 -9.95 6.34
N VAL A 162 6.76 -9.40 6.83
CA VAL A 162 5.46 -9.49 6.15
C VAL A 162 5.46 -8.69 4.83
N VAL A 163 5.96 -7.44 4.87
CA VAL A 163 5.84 -6.56 3.71
C VAL A 163 6.67 -7.00 2.50
N PRO A 164 7.89 -7.56 2.62
CA PRO A 164 8.59 -8.13 1.46
C PRO A 164 7.87 -9.29 0.78
N MET A 165 6.93 -9.97 1.45
CA MET A 165 6.10 -11.01 0.80
C MET A 165 5.20 -10.43 -0.29
N ASP A 166 4.97 -9.12 -0.30
CA ASP A 166 4.22 -8.43 -1.34
C ASP A 166 4.87 -8.59 -2.74
N PHE A 167 6.19 -8.81 -2.79
CA PHE A 167 6.86 -9.12 -4.06
C PHE A 167 6.37 -10.43 -4.71
N LEU A 168 5.73 -11.34 -3.96
CA LEU A 168 5.18 -12.58 -4.53
C LEU A 168 4.03 -12.32 -5.52
N ARG A 169 3.42 -11.15 -5.50
CA ARG A 169 2.40 -10.76 -6.48
C ARG A 169 2.99 -10.35 -7.85
N LEU A 170 4.31 -10.05 -7.93
CA LEU A 170 4.95 -9.63 -9.19
C LEU A 170 4.69 -10.57 -10.38
N PRO A 171 4.75 -11.91 -10.24
CA PRO A 171 4.46 -12.79 -11.36
C PRO A 171 2.99 -12.79 -11.82
N LEU A 172 2.09 -12.14 -11.08
CA LEU A 172 0.66 -12.08 -11.36
C LEU A 172 0.22 -10.77 -12.04
N ILE A 173 1.13 -9.81 -12.16
CA ILE A 173 0.94 -8.49 -12.79
C ILE A 173 1.49 -8.50 -14.21
#